data_2bc2f4e82734f90dd336d159eb28e4e0
#
_entry.id   2bc2f4e82734f90dd336d159eb28e4e0
#
_cell.length_a   1.000
_cell.length_b   1.000
_cell.length_c   1.000
_cell.angle_alpha   90.00
_cell.angle_beta   90.00
_cell.angle_gamma   90.00
#
_symmetry.space_group_name_H-M   'P 1'
#
loop_
_entity.id
_entity.type
_entity.pdbx_description
1 polymer ?
#
loop_
_entity_poly.entity_id
_entity_poly.type
_entity_poly.pdbx_seq_one_letter_code
_entity_poly.pdbx_strand_id
1 'polypeptide(L)'
;MKNTFGTSVSVTIFGESHGPGIGAVLDGLAPGIPVDEEAIAHRLSLRRPGGAISTSRVEPDRFRIVSGVFGGRTTGTPICILIPNENARSRDYESTRALARPGHADYTAYCKYHGYEDYRGGGHFSGRITAALAAAGAIAQSALDGQSIRIGTHIARCAGISDLRFSDLGLTDLESALMSVSKKSFPVLDPNAAEQMRAAIEEAAAEYDSVGGILETAVTGLPAGIGEPWFDSLEGVLSHALFSIPAVKGVEFGGGFALADMRGSTANDSFSVQGEKIITNTNHNGGINGGISNGMPLLFRCAVKPTSSIAREQQTVDFIEHTNQKLRITGRHDPAIVHRAGIVVSSVTALVLCDMLAQRFGTDYLKPGT
;
A
#
# COMPACT_ATOMS: atom_id res chain seq x y z
N MET A 1 5.56 -18.75 -10.39
CA MET A 1 5.67 -17.53 -9.56
C MET A 1 4.74 -16.49 -10.14
N LYS A 2 4.00 -15.76 -9.28
CA LYS A 2 2.96 -14.83 -9.76
C LYS A 2 3.35 -13.40 -9.35
N ASN A 3 3.75 -12.59 -10.32
CA ASN A 3 4.05 -11.16 -10.16
C ASN A 3 3.00 -10.28 -10.88
N THR A 4 1.88 -10.89 -11.27
CA THR A 4 0.75 -10.23 -11.91
C THR A 4 -0.47 -10.39 -11.01
N PHE A 5 -1.17 -9.29 -10.77
CA PHE A 5 -2.44 -9.22 -10.05
C PHE A 5 -3.50 -8.60 -10.96
N GLY A 6 -4.76 -8.99 -10.78
CA GLY A 6 -5.91 -8.51 -11.53
C GLY A 6 -6.34 -9.44 -12.65
N THR A 7 -7.54 -9.20 -13.16
CA THR A 7 -8.22 -10.00 -14.18
C THR A 7 -8.59 -9.15 -15.39
N SER A 8 -9.45 -8.14 -15.24
CA SER A 8 -9.84 -7.20 -16.30
C SER A 8 -8.86 -6.03 -16.40
N VAL A 9 -8.43 -5.50 -15.26
CA VAL A 9 -7.32 -4.55 -15.15
C VAL A 9 -6.21 -5.23 -14.36
N SER A 10 -5.07 -5.46 -14.97
CA SER A 10 -3.98 -6.19 -14.35
C SER A 10 -2.72 -5.36 -14.22
N VAL A 11 -1.94 -5.64 -13.18
CA VAL A 11 -0.62 -5.04 -12.96
C VAL A 11 0.42 -6.14 -12.80
N THR A 12 1.48 -6.07 -13.58
CA THR A 12 2.68 -6.92 -13.44
C THR A 12 3.82 -6.05 -12.93
N ILE A 13 4.44 -6.45 -11.81
CA ILE A 13 5.64 -5.78 -11.25
C ILE A 13 6.88 -6.58 -11.59
N PHE A 14 8.01 -5.89 -11.84
CA PHE A 14 9.28 -6.50 -12.19
C PHE A 14 10.47 -5.71 -11.65
N GLY A 15 11.64 -6.38 -11.67
CA GLY A 15 12.92 -5.81 -11.26
C GLY A 15 13.32 -6.12 -9.83
N GLU A 16 14.56 -5.79 -9.50
CA GLU A 16 15.22 -5.99 -8.20
C GLU A 16 15.82 -4.67 -7.71
N SER A 17 15.93 -4.51 -6.37
CA SER A 17 16.36 -3.24 -5.78
C SER A 17 17.78 -2.81 -6.18
N HIS A 18 18.64 -3.74 -6.59
CA HIS A 18 20.02 -3.51 -7.04
C HIS A 18 20.24 -3.96 -8.49
N GLY A 19 19.18 -4.34 -9.20
CA GLY A 19 19.18 -4.52 -10.65
C GLY A 19 19.19 -3.17 -11.39
N PRO A 20 19.18 -3.18 -12.74
CA PRO A 20 19.20 -1.95 -13.55
C PRO A 20 18.01 -1.02 -13.31
N GLY A 21 16.88 -1.57 -12.91
CA GLY A 21 15.65 -0.82 -12.64
C GLY A 21 14.51 -1.71 -12.16
N ILE A 22 13.44 -1.06 -11.81
CA ILE A 22 12.16 -1.69 -11.44
C ILE A 22 11.05 -1.09 -12.30
N GLY A 23 9.92 -1.74 -12.37
CA GLY A 23 8.80 -1.19 -13.12
C GLY A 23 7.51 -1.94 -12.94
N ALA A 24 6.49 -1.44 -13.62
CA ALA A 24 5.18 -2.06 -13.71
C ALA A 24 4.68 -2.05 -15.16
N VAL A 25 3.94 -3.08 -15.53
CA VAL A 25 3.08 -3.09 -16.71
C VAL A 25 1.64 -3.10 -16.21
N LEU A 26 0.88 -2.06 -16.57
CA LEU A 26 -0.54 -1.93 -16.25
C LEU A 26 -1.33 -2.13 -17.54
N ASP A 27 -2.22 -3.11 -17.54
CA ASP A 27 -2.99 -3.52 -18.72
C ASP A 27 -4.48 -3.55 -18.42
N GLY A 28 -5.32 -3.40 -19.45
CA GLY A 28 -6.78 -3.45 -19.36
C GLY A 28 -7.46 -2.14 -18.95
N LEU A 29 -6.76 -1.03 -18.81
CA LEU A 29 -7.39 0.28 -18.60
C LEU A 29 -8.04 0.80 -19.90
N ALA A 30 -9.18 1.47 -19.74
CA ALA A 30 -9.87 2.13 -20.85
C ALA A 30 -8.97 3.18 -21.54
N PRO A 31 -9.13 3.42 -22.86
CA PRO A 31 -8.48 4.54 -23.52
C PRO A 31 -9.07 5.88 -23.05
N GLY A 32 -8.25 6.94 -23.09
CA GLY A 32 -8.69 8.31 -22.81
C GLY A 32 -8.59 8.75 -21.34
N ILE A 33 -8.17 7.89 -20.41
CA ILE A 33 -7.93 8.27 -19.02
C ILE A 33 -6.73 9.25 -18.98
N PRO A 34 -6.84 10.40 -18.29
CA PRO A 34 -5.73 11.32 -18.15
C PRO A 34 -4.56 10.69 -17.42
N VAL A 35 -3.35 10.87 -17.95
CA VAL A 35 -2.09 10.45 -17.32
C VAL A 35 -1.29 11.71 -17.02
N ASP A 36 -1.30 12.11 -15.75
CA ASP A 36 -0.59 13.26 -15.24
C ASP A 36 0.75 12.81 -14.63
N GLU A 37 1.85 13.12 -15.30
CA GLU A 37 3.19 12.75 -14.86
C GLU A 37 3.59 13.51 -13.58
N GLU A 38 3.08 14.72 -13.33
CA GLU A 38 3.32 15.45 -12.09
C GLU A 38 2.62 14.79 -10.91
N ALA A 39 1.39 14.31 -11.10
CA ALA A 39 0.68 13.53 -10.08
C ALA A 39 1.39 12.20 -9.78
N ILE A 40 1.93 11.51 -10.80
CA ILE A 40 2.77 10.31 -10.60
C ILE A 40 4.03 10.66 -9.80
N ALA A 41 4.75 11.72 -10.19
CA ALA A 41 5.96 12.17 -9.51
C ALA A 41 5.67 12.58 -8.05
N HIS A 42 4.55 13.27 -7.80
CA HIS A 42 4.12 13.62 -6.46
C HIS A 42 3.84 12.37 -5.61
N ARG A 43 3.08 11.40 -6.14
CA ARG A 43 2.80 10.15 -5.43
C ARG A 43 4.07 9.36 -5.11
N LEU A 44 5.02 9.31 -6.03
CA LEU A 44 6.35 8.74 -5.79
C LEU A 44 7.10 9.51 -4.70
N SER A 45 6.98 10.84 -4.63
CA SER A 45 7.62 11.65 -3.61
C SER A 45 7.11 11.35 -2.20
N LEU A 46 5.82 11.06 -2.02
CA LEU A 46 5.23 10.67 -0.75
C LEU A 46 5.73 9.31 -0.23
N ARG A 47 6.14 8.41 -1.15
CA ARG A 47 6.73 7.12 -0.82
C ARG A 47 8.22 7.24 -0.43
N ARG A 48 8.93 8.24 -0.92
CA ARG A 48 10.37 8.41 -0.69
C ARG A 48 10.67 8.69 0.78
N PRO A 49 11.86 8.26 1.27
CA PRO A 49 12.35 8.69 2.57
C PRO A 49 12.47 10.22 2.61
N GLY A 50 12.15 10.81 3.75
CA GLY A 50 12.30 12.24 3.96
C GLY A 50 12.30 12.61 5.44
N GLY A 51 13.12 13.61 5.83
CA GLY A 51 13.20 14.11 7.19
C GLY A 51 13.96 13.21 8.17
N ALA A 52 13.94 13.61 9.47
CA ALA A 52 14.69 12.97 10.55
C ALA A 52 14.22 11.54 10.86
N ILE A 53 12.95 11.24 10.60
CA ILE A 53 12.31 9.95 10.90
C ILE A 53 12.46 8.90 9.78
N SER A 54 13.30 9.16 8.78
CA SER A 54 13.50 8.26 7.63
C SER A 54 14.99 8.07 7.35
N THR A 55 15.31 7.02 6.60
CA THR A 55 16.68 6.81 6.11
C THR A 55 17.16 8.02 5.29
N SER A 56 18.44 8.33 5.38
CA SER A 56 19.09 9.37 4.56
C SER A 56 19.38 8.91 3.10
N ARG A 57 18.91 7.74 2.69
CA ARG A 57 19.03 7.28 1.30
C ARG A 57 18.05 8.06 0.42
N VAL A 58 18.57 8.77 -0.57
CA VAL A 58 17.75 9.50 -1.53
C VAL A 58 17.74 8.73 -2.84
N GLU A 59 16.55 8.31 -3.27
CA GLU A 59 16.28 7.78 -4.62
C GLU A 59 15.42 8.83 -5.35
N PRO A 60 15.84 9.32 -6.51
CA PRO A 60 15.08 10.36 -7.21
C PRO A 60 13.76 9.84 -7.77
N ASP A 61 13.62 8.51 -7.93
CA ASP A 61 12.46 7.82 -8.50
C ASP A 61 12.01 8.41 -9.85
N ARG A 62 12.98 8.84 -10.67
CA ARG A 62 12.70 9.25 -12.04
C ARG A 62 12.09 8.08 -12.79
N PHE A 63 10.98 8.32 -13.46
CA PHE A 63 10.30 7.27 -14.21
C PHE A 63 10.19 7.65 -15.69
N ARG A 64 9.95 6.66 -16.52
CA ARG A 64 9.58 6.82 -17.92
C ARG A 64 8.39 5.93 -18.23
N ILE A 65 7.43 6.47 -18.93
CA ILE A 65 6.34 5.69 -19.53
C ILE A 65 6.81 5.32 -20.94
N VAL A 66 6.94 4.01 -21.20
CA VAL A 66 7.54 3.48 -22.43
C VAL A 66 6.47 3.16 -23.48
N SER A 67 5.25 2.86 -23.04
CA SER A 67 4.10 2.52 -23.91
C SER A 67 2.78 2.82 -23.23
N GLY A 68 1.68 2.78 -24.00
CA GLY A 68 0.31 2.83 -23.50
C GLY A 68 -0.22 4.24 -23.24
N VAL A 69 0.57 5.31 -23.50
CA VAL A 69 0.16 6.71 -23.33
C VAL A 69 0.50 7.51 -24.58
N PHE A 70 -0.46 8.31 -25.04
CA PHE A 70 -0.28 9.26 -26.12
C PHE A 70 -1.05 10.54 -25.83
N GLY A 71 -0.44 11.69 -26.04
CA GLY A 71 -1.05 13.00 -25.77
C GLY A 71 -1.55 13.16 -24.32
N GLY A 72 -0.83 12.60 -23.32
CA GLY A 72 -1.21 12.66 -21.92
C GLY A 72 -2.43 11.82 -21.56
N ARG A 73 -2.80 10.83 -22.37
CA ARG A 73 -3.96 9.93 -22.13
C ARG A 73 -3.60 8.48 -22.42
N THR A 74 -4.26 7.55 -21.73
CA THR A 74 -4.17 6.13 -22.01
C THR A 74 -4.65 5.81 -23.41
N THR A 75 -4.01 4.85 -24.07
CA THR A 75 -4.38 4.40 -25.42
C THR A 75 -5.25 3.13 -25.42
N GLY A 76 -5.42 2.49 -24.26
CA GLY A 76 -6.05 1.17 -24.14
C GLY A 76 -5.08 0.00 -24.39
N THR A 77 -3.81 0.27 -24.72
CA THR A 77 -2.75 -0.74 -24.81
C THR A 77 -1.94 -0.79 -23.50
N PRO A 78 -1.13 -1.85 -23.25
CA PRO A 78 -0.38 -1.96 -22.01
C PRO A 78 0.51 -0.75 -21.72
N ILE A 79 0.41 -0.21 -20.50
CA ILE A 79 1.21 0.91 -20.03
C ILE A 79 2.43 0.34 -19.30
N CYS A 80 3.62 0.58 -19.86
CA CYS A 80 4.87 0.15 -19.26
C CYS A 80 5.57 1.34 -18.59
N ILE A 81 5.77 1.25 -17.27
CA ILE A 81 6.46 2.25 -16.46
C ILE A 81 7.80 1.67 -16.02
N LEU A 82 8.89 2.38 -16.28
CA LEU A 82 10.25 2.00 -15.90
C LEU A 82 10.84 3.05 -14.96
N ILE A 83 11.41 2.59 -13.84
CA ILE A 83 12.09 3.41 -12.82
C ILE A 83 13.52 2.89 -12.68
N PRO A 84 14.54 3.58 -13.19
CA PRO A 84 15.94 3.18 -13.04
C PRO A 84 16.39 3.20 -11.56
N ASN A 85 17.32 2.31 -11.21
CA ASN A 85 18.01 2.31 -9.93
C ASN A 85 19.33 3.07 -10.08
N GLU A 86 19.39 4.32 -9.57
CA GLU A 86 20.55 5.20 -9.75
C GLU A 86 21.58 5.07 -8.60
N ASN A 87 21.16 4.64 -7.39
CA ASN A 87 21.98 4.68 -6.17
C ASN A 87 22.21 3.29 -5.53
N ALA A 88 22.35 2.23 -6.35
CA ALA A 88 22.59 0.87 -5.86
C ALA A 88 24.07 0.69 -5.44
N ARG A 89 24.31 0.37 -4.14
CA ARG A 89 25.63 0.00 -3.61
C ARG A 89 25.68 -1.49 -3.31
N SER A 90 26.15 -2.29 -4.26
CA SER A 90 26.05 -3.75 -4.20
C SER A 90 27.10 -4.41 -3.30
N ARG A 91 28.26 -3.78 -3.05
CA ARG A 91 29.38 -4.36 -2.28
C ARG A 91 29.07 -4.61 -0.81
N ASP A 92 28.11 -3.88 -0.24
CA ASP A 92 27.79 -3.94 1.19
C ASP A 92 27.06 -5.24 1.60
N TYR A 93 26.62 -6.06 0.64
CA TYR A 93 25.80 -7.25 0.88
C TYR A 93 26.55 -8.59 0.72
N GLU A 94 27.77 -8.58 0.21
CA GLU A 94 28.53 -9.80 -0.06
C GLU A 94 28.89 -10.56 1.22
N SER A 95 29.32 -9.84 2.26
CA SER A 95 29.73 -10.41 3.54
C SER A 95 28.58 -10.97 4.40
N THR A 96 27.34 -10.58 4.09
CA THR A 96 26.13 -11.01 4.83
C THR A 96 25.22 -11.90 4.01
N ARG A 97 25.67 -12.35 2.83
CA ARG A 97 24.85 -13.13 1.88
C ARG A 97 24.22 -14.39 2.51
N ALA A 98 24.99 -15.09 3.35
CA ALA A 98 24.55 -16.33 3.99
C ALA A 98 23.80 -16.10 5.32
N LEU A 99 23.73 -14.86 5.83
CA LEU A 99 23.12 -14.55 7.10
C LEU A 99 21.65 -14.14 6.91
N ALA A 100 20.76 -14.88 7.57
CA ALA A 100 19.33 -14.57 7.55
C ALA A 100 19.03 -13.35 8.41
N ARG A 101 18.68 -12.20 7.82
CA ARG A 101 18.18 -11.06 8.60
C ARG A 101 16.87 -11.43 9.31
N PRO A 102 16.79 -11.33 10.63
CA PRO A 102 15.56 -11.64 11.37
C PRO A 102 14.38 -10.85 10.84
N GLY A 103 13.28 -11.55 10.54
CA GLY A 103 12.07 -10.92 10.02
C GLY A 103 12.13 -10.45 8.55
N HIS A 104 13.23 -10.68 7.82
CA HIS A 104 13.34 -10.42 6.38
C HIS A 104 13.17 -11.70 5.56
N ALA A 105 13.20 -11.58 4.24
CA ALA A 105 12.95 -12.69 3.32
C ALA A 105 14.20 -13.50 2.93
N ASP A 106 15.40 -13.21 3.45
CA ASP A 106 16.67 -13.76 2.95
C ASP A 106 16.67 -15.30 2.88
N TYR A 107 16.36 -15.95 4.01
CA TYR A 107 16.29 -17.41 4.09
C TYR A 107 15.15 -18.01 3.26
N THR A 108 13.98 -17.40 3.31
CA THR A 108 12.80 -17.88 2.57
C THR A 108 12.97 -17.70 1.07
N ALA A 109 13.65 -16.64 0.62
CA ALA A 109 14.02 -16.41 -0.76
C ALA A 109 15.03 -17.46 -1.23
N TYR A 110 16.10 -17.70 -0.47
CA TYR A 110 17.06 -18.76 -0.75
C TYR A 110 16.38 -20.11 -0.95
N CYS A 111 15.51 -20.53 -0.01
CA CYS A 111 14.77 -21.78 -0.14
C CYS A 111 13.85 -21.81 -1.36
N LYS A 112 13.15 -20.71 -1.65
CA LYS A 112 12.17 -20.61 -2.74
C LYS A 112 12.83 -20.62 -4.11
N TYR A 113 13.97 -19.93 -4.25
CA TYR A 113 14.64 -19.69 -5.52
C TYR A 113 15.94 -20.49 -5.67
N HIS A 114 16.21 -21.40 -4.71
CA HIS A 114 17.35 -22.32 -4.74
C HIS A 114 18.73 -21.62 -4.82
N GLY A 115 18.82 -20.42 -4.19
CA GLY A 115 20.04 -19.60 -4.17
C GLY A 115 20.30 -18.80 -5.46
N TYR A 116 19.35 -18.73 -6.39
CA TYR A 116 19.44 -17.93 -7.63
C TYR A 116 18.77 -16.55 -7.53
N GLU A 117 18.25 -16.20 -6.36
CA GLU A 117 17.68 -14.85 -6.13
C GLU A 117 18.79 -13.79 -6.13
N ASP A 118 18.43 -12.55 -6.53
CA ASP A 118 19.28 -11.39 -6.27
C ASP A 118 19.15 -10.98 -4.78
N TYR A 119 20.10 -11.40 -3.96
CA TYR A 119 20.12 -11.13 -2.53
C TYR A 119 20.43 -9.66 -2.18
N ARG A 120 20.98 -8.88 -3.13
CA ARG A 120 21.46 -7.52 -2.91
C ARG A 120 20.30 -6.58 -2.53
N GLY A 121 20.39 -5.99 -1.36
CA GLY A 121 19.36 -5.04 -0.85
C GLY A 121 17.96 -5.64 -0.70
N GLY A 122 17.84 -6.98 -0.63
CA GLY A 122 16.60 -7.73 -0.57
C GLY A 122 15.94 -7.97 -1.92
N GLY A 123 16.63 -7.65 -3.04
CA GLY A 123 16.22 -7.97 -4.40
C GLY A 123 14.78 -7.59 -4.74
N HIS A 124 14.03 -8.57 -5.20
CA HIS A 124 12.60 -8.42 -5.52
C HIS A 124 11.70 -8.31 -4.26
N PHE A 125 12.19 -8.68 -3.06
CA PHE A 125 11.47 -8.54 -1.79
C PHE A 125 11.65 -7.16 -1.13
N SER A 126 12.43 -6.30 -1.74
CA SER A 126 12.70 -4.96 -1.23
C SER A 126 11.47 -4.05 -1.29
N GLY A 127 11.27 -3.23 -0.26
CA GLY A 127 10.29 -2.14 -0.30
C GLY A 127 10.49 -1.16 -1.48
N ARG A 128 11.67 -1.18 -2.14
CA ARG A 128 11.96 -0.42 -3.36
C ARG A 128 10.95 -0.71 -4.48
N ILE A 129 10.53 -1.97 -4.63
CA ILE A 129 9.60 -2.41 -5.69
C ILE A 129 8.24 -1.71 -5.58
N THR A 130 7.85 -1.27 -4.39
CA THR A 130 6.59 -0.54 -4.19
C THR A 130 6.52 0.80 -4.94
N ALA A 131 7.64 1.35 -5.45
CA ALA A 131 7.61 2.52 -6.31
C ALA A 131 6.88 2.25 -7.63
N ALA A 132 7.03 1.05 -8.19
CA ALA A 132 6.30 0.63 -9.38
C ALA A 132 4.78 0.57 -9.12
N LEU A 133 4.36 0.04 -7.96
CA LEU A 133 2.96 0.03 -7.54
C LEU A 133 2.41 1.45 -7.32
N ALA A 134 3.21 2.35 -6.72
CA ALA A 134 2.80 3.73 -6.50
C ALA A 134 2.60 4.49 -7.82
N ALA A 135 3.49 4.27 -8.80
CA ALA A 135 3.37 4.88 -10.12
C ALA A 135 2.15 4.37 -10.90
N ALA A 136 1.95 3.04 -10.96
CA ALA A 136 0.78 2.43 -11.59
C ALA A 136 -0.53 2.85 -10.89
N GLY A 137 -0.52 2.88 -9.54
CA GLY A 137 -1.66 3.31 -8.73
C GLY A 137 -2.04 4.79 -8.92
N ALA A 138 -1.11 5.66 -9.33
CA ALA A 138 -1.43 7.03 -9.69
C ALA A 138 -2.33 7.10 -10.94
N ILE A 139 -2.05 6.28 -11.93
CA ILE A 139 -2.87 6.20 -13.15
C ILE A 139 -4.24 5.57 -12.83
N ALA A 140 -4.26 4.49 -12.04
CA ALA A 140 -5.51 3.89 -11.57
C ALA A 140 -6.36 4.89 -10.75
N GLN A 141 -5.74 5.70 -9.90
CA GLN A 141 -6.45 6.75 -9.16
C GLN A 141 -7.09 7.79 -10.10
N SER A 142 -6.39 8.17 -11.18
CA SER A 142 -6.95 9.10 -12.19
C SER A 142 -8.22 8.54 -12.85
N ALA A 143 -8.27 7.23 -13.11
CA ALA A 143 -9.47 6.55 -13.61
C ALA A 143 -10.62 6.62 -12.60
N LEU A 144 -10.35 6.33 -11.33
CA LEU A 144 -11.33 6.37 -10.25
C LEU A 144 -11.82 7.80 -9.97
N ASP A 145 -10.92 8.78 -10.07
CA ASP A 145 -11.26 10.19 -9.91
C ASP A 145 -12.28 10.65 -10.94
N GLY A 146 -12.20 10.13 -12.17
CA GLY A 146 -13.20 10.34 -13.23
C GLY A 146 -14.58 9.82 -12.86
N GLN A 147 -14.66 8.84 -11.98
CA GLN A 147 -15.91 8.24 -11.45
C GLN A 147 -16.29 8.79 -10.07
N SER A 148 -15.66 9.87 -9.63
CA SER A 148 -15.88 10.46 -8.29
C SER A 148 -15.58 9.52 -7.11
N ILE A 149 -14.75 8.48 -7.34
CA ILE A 149 -14.29 7.57 -6.29
C ILE A 149 -12.99 8.12 -5.70
N ARG A 150 -12.97 8.36 -4.38
CA ARG A 150 -11.85 8.95 -3.65
C ARG A 150 -11.27 7.96 -2.66
N ILE A 151 -9.95 7.88 -2.58
CA ILE A 151 -9.20 7.02 -1.66
C ILE A 151 -8.28 7.88 -0.83
N GLY A 152 -8.26 7.65 0.48
CA GLY A 152 -7.30 8.25 1.39
C GLY A 152 -6.85 7.25 2.43
N THR A 153 -5.58 7.30 2.79
CA THR A 153 -4.97 6.47 3.82
C THR A 153 -4.21 7.36 4.80
N HIS A 154 -4.44 7.13 6.10
CA HIS A 154 -3.71 7.82 7.16
C HIS A 154 -3.08 6.83 8.15
N ILE A 155 -2.22 7.34 9.02
CA ILE A 155 -1.63 6.56 10.11
C ILE A 155 -2.59 6.59 11.28
N ALA A 156 -3.40 5.55 11.43
CA ALA A 156 -4.35 5.44 12.55
C ALA A 156 -3.65 5.12 13.88
N ARG A 157 -2.46 4.49 13.84
CA ARG A 157 -1.67 4.20 15.03
C ARG A 157 -0.19 4.04 14.66
N CYS A 158 0.72 4.57 15.48
CA CYS A 158 2.15 4.32 15.35
C CYS A 158 2.80 4.30 16.73
N ALA A 159 3.69 3.34 16.99
CA ALA A 159 4.40 3.18 18.27
C ALA A 159 3.45 3.20 19.51
N GLY A 160 2.25 2.65 19.38
CA GLY A 160 1.26 2.66 20.45
C GLY A 160 0.37 3.92 20.55
N ILE A 161 0.72 5.01 19.88
CA ILE A 161 -0.02 6.28 19.85
C ILE A 161 -1.09 6.20 18.75
N SER A 162 -2.33 6.55 19.09
CA SER A 162 -3.48 6.50 18.17
C SER A 162 -3.83 7.90 17.65
N ASP A 163 -4.30 7.96 16.42
CA ASP A 163 -4.93 9.12 15.78
C ASP A 163 -6.45 9.03 15.87
N LEU A 164 -7.15 10.05 15.40
CA LEU A 164 -8.58 10.01 15.10
C LEU A 164 -8.86 8.94 14.04
N ARG A 165 -10.08 8.41 13.98
CA ARG A 165 -10.49 7.42 13.00
C ARG A 165 -11.36 8.04 11.91
N PHE A 166 -11.27 7.54 10.70
CA PHE A 166 -12.21 7.88 9.62
C PHE A 166 -13.66 7.51 9.98
N SER A 167 -13.86 6.41 10.71
CA SER A 167 -15.19 5.99 11.19
C SER A 167 -15.89 7.00 12.10
N ASP A 168 -15.12 7.90 12.74
CA ASP A 168 -15.66 8.88 13.68
C ASP A 168 -16.06 10.19 12.98
N LEU A 169 -15.79 10.30 11.67
CA LEU A 169 -16.08 11.47 10.86
C LEU A 169 -17.43 11.35 10.13
N GLY A 170 -18.16 12.46 10.00
CA GLY A 170 -19.28 12.55 9.07
C GLY A 170 -18.82 12.49 7.62
N LEU A 171 -19.72 12.16 6.67
CA LEU A 171 -19.34 11.99 5.26
C LEU A 171 -18.61 13.19 4.65
N THR A 172 -19.09 14.41 4.92
CA THR A 172 -18.46 15.65 4.41
C THR A 172 -17.06 15.85 4.97
N ASP A 173 -16.89 15.58 6.26
CA ASP A 173 -15.60 15.69 6.95
C ASP A 173 -14.65 14.59 6.48
N LEU A 174 -15.17 13.38 6.23
CA LEU A 174 -14.41 12.27 5.67
C LEU A 174 -13.86 12.61 4.28
N GLU A 175 -14.66 13.12 3.36
CA GLU A 175 -14.19 13.51 2.02
C GLU A 175 -13.06 14.57 2.09
N SER A 176 -13.24 15.58 2.97
CA SER A 176 -12.24 16.61 3.21
C SER A 176 -10.97 16.02 3.81
N ALA A 177 -11.09 15.07 4.74
CA ALA A 177 -9.97 14.36 5.35
C ALA A 177 -9.20 13.54 4.31
N LEU A 178 -9.89 12.79 3.42
CA LEU A 178 -9.26 11.99 2.37
C LEU A 178 -8.40 12.87 1.44
N MET A 179 -8.92 14.03 1.02
CA MET A 179 -8.19 14.98 0.19
C MET A 179 -6.98 15.57 0.93
N SER A 180 -7.09 15.80 2.23
CA SER A 180 -5.99 16.33 3.05
C SER A 180 -4.88 15.30 3.22
N VAL A 181 -5.20 14.08 3.66
CA VAL A 181 -4.18 13.06 3.96
C VAL A 181 -3.44 12.58 2.71
N SER A 182 -4.09 12.59 1.54
CA SER A 182 -3.47 12.19 0.27
C SER A 182 -2.29 13.08 -0.17
N LYS A 183 -2.16 14.28 0.42
CA LYS A 183 -1.11 15.27 0.13
C LYS A 183 0.00 15.30 1.19
N LYS A 184 -0.20 14.65 2.34
CA LYS A 184 0.73 14.71 3.47
C LYS A 184 1.82 13.64 3.38
N SER A 185 3.07 14.00 3.62
CA SER A 185 4.18 13.05 3.76
C SER A 185 4.13 12.27 5.08
N PHE A 186 3.42 12.79 6.08
CA PHE A 186 3.10 12.12 7.34
C PHE A 186 1.59 12.25 7.56
N PRO A 187 0.79 11.34 6.98
CA PRO A 187 -0.66 11.47 6.93
C PRO A 187 -1.28 11.08 8.27
N VAL A 188 -1.51 12.06 9.13
CA VAL A 188 -2.18 11.96 10.43
C VAL A 188 -3.25 13.05 10.45
N LEU A 189 -4.39 12.79 11.10
CA LEU A 189 -5.53 13.71 11.19
C LEU A 189 -5.29 14.74 12.28
N ASP A 190 -4.95 14.29 13.49
CA ASP A 190 -4.68 15.15 14.65
C ASP A 190 -3.20 15.57 14.69
N PRO A 191 -2.89 16.89 14.61
CA PRO A 191 -1.52 17.38 14.71
C PRO A 191 -0.79 16.98 16.00
N ASN A 192 -1.50 16.87 17.13
CA ASN A 192 -0.88 16.47 18.40
C ASN A 192 -0.45 14.98 18.35
N ALA A 193 -1.30 14.12 17.80
CA ALA A 193 -0.93 12.71 17.58
C ALA A 193 0.27 12.60 16.61
N ALA A 194 0.32 13.44 15.58
CA ALA A 194 1.43 13.46 14.64
C ALA A 194 2.77 13.81 15.31
N GLU A 195 2.77 14.79 16.22
CA GLU A 195 3.96 15.19 16.97
C GLU A 195 4.44 14.06 17.90
N GLN A 196 3.52 13.46 18.66
CA GLN A 196 3.82 12.35 19.57
C GLN A 196 4.36 11.13 18.80
N MET A 197 3.75 10.77 17.66
CA MET A 197 4.21 9.67 16.82
C MET A 197 5.61 9.92 16.29
N ARG A 198 5.93 11.15 15.85
CA ARG A 198 7.27 11.52 15.39
C ARG A 198 8.31 11.39 16.50
N ALA A 199 8.00 11.89 17.70
CA ALA A 199 8.88 11.77 18.86
C ALA A 199 9.17 10.31 19.21
N ALA A 200 8.16 9.44 19.19
CA ALA A 200 8.33 8.01 19.47
C ALA A 200 9.16 7.29 18.37
N ILE A 201 9.06 7.72 17.11
CA ILE A 201 9.91 7.20 16.02
C ILE A 201 11.36 7.64 16.22
N GLU A 202 11.60 8.90 16.60
CA GLU A 202 12.93 9.44 16.87
C GLU A 202 13.59 8.74 18.09
N GLU A 203 12.81 8.45 19.13
CA GLU A 203 13.26 7.69 20.28
C GLU A 203 13.72 6.27 19.89
N ALA A 204 12.91 5.55 19.11
CA ALA A 204 13.27 4.24 18.60
C ALA A 204 14.53 4.29 17.71
N ALA A 205 14.67 5.33 16.87
CA ALA A 205 15.86 5.55 16.05
C ALA A 205 17.12 5.76 16.91
N ALA A 206 17.02 6.51 18.02
CA ALA A 206 18.12 6.75 18.95
C ALA A 206 18.56 5.46 19.65
N GLU A 207 17.64 4.52 19.85
CA GLU A 207 17.90 3.18 20.40
C GLU A 207 18.35 2.16 19.35
N TYR A 208 18.56 2.57 18.09
CA TYR A 208 18.89 1.67 16.96
C TYR A 208 17.81 0.63 16.67
N ASP A 209 16.55 0.93 16.98
CA ASP A 209 15.39 0.07 16.83
C ASP A 209 14.39 0.64 15.81
N SER A 210 13.24 0.02 15.70
CA SER A 210 12.17 0.42 14.78
C SER A 210 10.79 0.19 15.38
N VAL A 211 9.80 0.93 14.88
CA VAL A 211 8.40 0.82 15.29
C VAL A 211 7.51 0.50 14.10
N GLY A 212 6.41 -0.18 14.38
CA GLY A 212 5.34 -0.45 13.42
C GLY A 212 4.16 0.49 13.63
N GLY A 213 3.08 0.22 12.90
CA GLY A 213 1.85 0.99 13.02
C GLY A 213 0.67 0.37 12.31
N ILE A 214 -0.45 1.06 12.36
CA ILE A 214 -1.68 0.71 11.66
C ILE A 214 -2.03 1.85 10.72
N LEU A 215 -2.28 1.51 9.47
CA LEU A 215 -2.85 2.39 8.45
C LEU A 215 -4.34 2.17 8.39
N GLU A 216 -5.14 3.24 8.36
CA GLU A 216 -6.56 3.19 8.05
C GLU A 216 -6.80 3.81 6.68
N THR A 217 -7.61 3.14 5.87
CA THR A 217 -7.97 3.58 4.52
C THR A 217 -9.48 3.70 4.42
N ALA A 218 -9.92 4.79 3.82
CA ALA A 218 -11.31 4.96 3.43
C ALA A 218 -11.43 5.20 1.92
N VAL A 219 -12.53 4.68 1.35
CA VAL A 219 -12.93 4.93 -0.04
C VAL A 219 -14.36 5.46 -0.03
N THR A 220 -14.58 6.62 -0.66
CA THR A 220 -15.92 7.19 -0.87
C THR A 220 -16.28 7.12 -2.34
N GLY A 221 -17.57 7.17 -2.66
CA GLY A 221 -18.09 7.15 -4.03
C GLY A 221 -18.13 5.77 -4.69
N LEU A 222 -17.73 4.71 -4.00
CA LEU A 222 -17.83 3.34 -4.54
C LEU A 222 -19.31 2.95 -4.64
N PRO A 223 -19.81 2.56 -5.84
CA PRO A 223 -21.20 2.14 -5.98
C PRO A 223 -21.48 0.83 -5.23
N ALA A 224 -22.72 0.61 -4.83
CA ALA A 224 -23.17 -0.69 -4.32
C ALA A 224 -23.09 -1.75 -5.44
N GLY A 225 -22.77 -2.99 -5.08
CA GLY A 225 -22.77 -4.12 -6.00
C GLY A 225 -21.39 -4.48 -6.58
N ILE A 226 -20.29 -4.00 -5.99
CA ILE A 226 -18.90 -4.36 -6.38
C ILE A 226 -18.40 -5.48 -5.48
N GLY A 227 -17.89 -6.54 -6.08
CA GLY A 227 -17.45 -7.76 -5.39
C GLY A 227 -18.37 -8.92 -5.69
N GLU A 228 -17.89 -10.11 -5.39
CA GLU A 228 -18.61 -11.36 -5.61
C GLU A 228 -18.75 -12.13 -4.29
N PRO A 229 -19.78 -12.97 -4.13
CA PRO A 229 -19.85 -13.87 -3.00
C PRO A 229 -18.73 -14.91 -3.06
N TRP A 230 -18.32 -15.40 -1.88
CA TRP A 230 -17.30 -16.41 -1.63
C TRP A 230 -15.86 -15.91 -1.91
N PHE A 231 -15.16 -16.43 -2.91
CA PHE A 231 -13.72 -16.32 -3.06
C PHE A 231 -13.24 -14.96 -3.59
N ASP A 232 -14.03 -14.31 -4.43
CA ASP A 232 -13.71 -13.00 -5.02
C ASP A 232 -14.47 -11.86 -4.34
N SER A 233 -14.74 -12.04 -3.03
CA SER A 233 -15.31 -10.98 -2.21
C SER A 233 -14.39 -9.74 -2.20
N LEU A 234 -14.99 -8.56 -2.04
CA LEU A 234 -14.23 -7.29 -2.00
C LEU A 234 -13.14 -7.33 -0.91
N GLU A 235 -13.46 -7.91 0.27
CA GLU A 235 -12.46 -8.12 1.33
C GLU A 235 -11.38 -9.13 0.91
N GLY A 236 -11.77 -10.22 0.26
CA GLY A 236 -10.85 -11.26 -0.19
C GLY A 236 -9.83 -10.75 -1.18
N VAL A 237 -10.30 -10.05 -2.23
CA VAL A 237 -9.44 -9.50 -3.29
C VAL A 237 -8.55 -8.37 -2.76
N LEU A 238 -9.11 -7.46 -1.96
CA LEU A 238 -8.32 -6.40 -1.30
C LEU A 238 -7.26 -7.00 -0.38
N SER A 239 -7.62 -7.94 0.48
CA SER A 239 -6.66 -8.59 1.39
C SER A 239 -5.54 -9.28 0.64
N HIS A 240 -5.85 -10.02 -0.45
CA HIS A 240 -4.85 -10.65 -1.30
C HIS A 240 -3.83 -9.65 -1.84
N ALA A 241 -4.29 -8.51 -2.35
CA ALA A 241 -3.43 -7.47 -2.87
C ALA A 241 -2.64 -6.74 -1.76
N LEU A 242 -3.29 -6.43 -0.63
CA LEU A 242 -2.68 -5.71 0.48
C LEU A 242 -1.59 -6.53 1.18
N PHE A 243 -1.76 -7.86 1.35
CA PHE A 243 -0.71 -8.74 1.87
C PHE A 243 0.50 -8.89 0.94
N SER A 244 0.40 -8.48 -0.33
CA SER A 244 1.56 -8.41 -1.23
C SER A 244 2.50 -7.24 -0.90
N ILE A 245 2.02 -6.22 -0.18
CA ILE A 245 2.83 -5.08 0.25
C ILE A 245 3.80 -5.54 1.34
N PRO A 246 5.13 -5.33 1.18
CA PRO A 246 6.09 -5.70 2.21
C PRO A 246 5.74 -5.10 3.58
N ALA A 247 5.90 -5.90 4.63
CA ALA A 247 5.62 -5.59 6.03
C ALA A 247 4.14 -5.53 6.45
N VAL A 248 3.18 -5.66 5.56
CA VAL A 248 1.77 -5.86 5.95
C VAL A 248 1.62 -7.24 6.59
N LYS A 249 1.03 -7.30 7.79
CA LYS A 249 0.87 -8.52 8.60
C LYS A 249 -0.56 -8.75 9.09
N GLY A 250 -1.46 -7.80 8.87
CA GLY A 250 -2.86 -7.91 9.22
C GLY A 250 -3.70 -6.97 8.37
N VAL A 251 -4.92 -7.38 8.08
CA VAL A 251 -5.94 -6.58 7.40
C VAL A 251 -7.27 -6.84 8.12
N GLU A 252 -8.03 -5.81 8.37
CA GLU A 252 -9.39 -5.90 8.93
C GLU A 252 -10.29 -4.85 8.29
N PHE A 253 -11.58 -5.15 8.18
CA PHE A 253 -12.58 -4.30 7.55
C PHE A 253 -13.60 -3.80 8.57
N GLY A 254 -14.01 -2.53 8.47
CA GLY A 254 -14.96 -1.92 9.39
C GLY A 254 -14.54 -2.02 10.85
N GLY A 255 -15.39 -2.60 11.69
CA GLY A 255 -15.11 -2.88 13.09
C GLY A 255 -14.04 -3.95 13.32
N GLY A 256 -13.77 -4.79 12.28
CA GLY A 256 -12.73 -5.82 12.31
C GLY A 256 -12.88 -6.77 13.49
N PHE A 257 -11.78 -7.03 14.21
CA PHE A 257 -11.78 -7.93 15.37
C PHE A 257 -12.69 -7.46 16.52
N ALA A 258 -12.97 -6.15 16.66
CA ALA A 258 -13.84 -5.64 17.70
C ALA A 258 -15.30 -6.12 17.54
N LEU A 259 -15.71 -6.53 16.33
CA LEU A 259 -17.04 -7.11 16.11
C LEU A 259 -17.27 -8.41 16.90
N ALA A 260 -16.20 -9.15 17.21
CA ALA A 260 -16.29 -10.39 17.98
C ALA A 260 -16.79 -10.17 19.43
N ASP A 261 -16.58 -8.96 19.96
CA ASP A 261 -17.01 -8.58 21.31
C ASP A 261 -18.37 -7.89 21.34
N MET A 262 -18.97 -7.64 20.16
CA MET A 262 -20.26 -6.95 20.04
C MET A 262 -21.44 -7.94 20.02
N ARG A 263 -22.58 -7.47 20.49
CA ARG A 263 -23.85 -8.18 20.25
C ARG A 263 -24.39 -7.83 18.86
N GLY A 264 -25.08 -8.77 18.20
CA GLY A 264 -25.65 -8.55 16.87
C GLY A 264 -26.54 -7.32 16.78
N SER A 265 -27.34 -7.03 17.82
CA SER A 265 -28.18 -5.81 17.88
C SER A 265 -27.41 -4.50 17.88
N THR A 266 -26.11 -4.51 18.23
CA THR A 266 -25.23 -3.34 18.24
C THR A 266 -24.31 -3.34 17.01
N ALA A 267 -23.88 -4.51 16.57
CA ALA A 267 -22.96 -4.68 15.42
C ALA A 267 -23.68 -4.49 14.07
N ASN A 268 -24.97 -4.80 13.98
CA ASN A 268 -25.71 -4.73 12.73
C ASN A 268 -25.91 -3.29 12.26
N ASP A 269 -25.45 -2.99 11.06
CA ASP A 269 -25.66 -1.72 10.38
C ASP A 269 -27.12 -1.66 9.87
N SER A 270 -27.98 -0.91 10.58
CA SER A 270 -29.38 -0.78 10.17
C SER A 270 -29.52 0.09 8.92
N PHE A 271 -30.36 -0.33 7.99
CA PHE A 271 -30.63 0.40 6.76
C PHE A 271 -31.66 1.51 6.96
N SER A 272 -31.50 2.61 6.21
CA SER A 272 -32.47 3.68 6.09
C SER A 272 -32.49 4.25 4.65
N VAL A 273 -33.56 5.00 4.34
CA VAL A 273 -33.71 5.70 3.07
C VAL A 273 -33.44 7.19 3.28
N GLN A 274 -32.51 7.75 2.51
CA GLN A 274 -32.20 9.17 2.49
C GLN A 274 -32.33 9.71 1.07
N GLY A 275 -33.45 10.35 0.79
CA GLY A 275 -33.84 10.73 -0.58
C GLY A 275 -34.05 9.47 -1.43
N GLU A 276 -33.32 9.33 -2.52
CA GLU A 276 -33.33 8.15 -3.37
C GLU A 276 -32.28 7.09 -3.01
N LYS A 277 -31.44 7.38 -2.00
CA LYS A 277 -30.33 6.50 -1.61
C LYS A 277 -30.73 5.61 -0.45
N ILE A 278 -30.30 4.35 -0.52
CA ILE A 278 -30.29 3.43 0.64
C ILE A 278 -28.93 3.57 1.31
N ILE A 279 -28.92 3.84 2.61
CA ILE A 279 -27.72 4.00 3.42
C ILE A 279 -27.81 3.13 4.66
N THR A 280 -26.69 2.92 5.34
CA THR A 280 -26.68 2.36 6.70
C THR A 280 -26.46 3.47 7.73
N ASN A 281 -27.06 3.34 8.92
CA ASN A 281 -26.97 4.34 10.00
C ASN A 281 -25.63 4.25 10.76
N THR A 282 -24.98 3.08 10.70
CA THR A 282 -23.63 2.80 11.18
C THR A 282 -22.85 2.14 10.06
N ASN A 283 -21.55 1.95 10.23
CA ASN A 283 -20.71 1.31 9.20
C ASN A 283 -19.72 0.32 9.82
N HIS A 284 -20.23 -0.54 10.70
CA HIS A 284 -19.43 -1.56 11.38
C HIS A 284 -18.90 -2.62 10.40
N ASN A 285 -19.64 -2.89 9.31
CA ASN A 285 -19.22 -3.79 8.25
C ASN A 285 -18.23 -3.13 7.25
N GLY A 286 -17.90 -1.85 7.43
CA GLY A 286 -16.93 -1.16 6.60
C GLY A 286 -17.34 -1.00 5.14
N GLY A 287 -18.64 -0.86 4.85
CA GLY A 287 -19.17 -0.67 3.49
C GLY A 287 -19.38 -1.95 2.70
N ILE A 288 -19.27 -3.13 3.33
CA ILE A 288 -19.35 -4.44 2.67
C ILE A 288 -20.37 -5.34 3.38
N ASN A 289 -21.27 -5.95 2.61
CA ASN A 289 -22.19 -6.96 3.08
C ASN A 289 -22.14 -8.17 2.14
N GLY A 290 -21.87 -9.36 2.67
CA GLY A 290 -21.79 -10.59 1.88
C GLY A 290 -20.69 -10.58 0.82
N GLY A 291 -19.59 -9.85 1.03
CA GLY A 291 -18.50 -9.74 0.08
C GLY A 291 -18.66 -8.64 -0.97
N ILE A 292 -19.77 -7.87 -0.91
CA ILE A 292 -20.19 -6.92 -1.94
C ILE A 292 -20.36 -5.54 -1.31
N SER A 293 -19.90 -4.49 -2.02
CA SER A 293 -20.06 -3.10 -1.56
C SER A 293 -21.54 -2.72 -1.42
N ASN A 294 -21.88 -1.97 -0.38
CA ASN A 294 -23.25 -1.54 -0.09
C ASN A 294 -23.50 -0.04 -0.39
N GLY A 295 -22.51 0.68 -0.94
CA GLY A 295 -22.60 2.10 -1.25
C GLY A 295 -22.17 3.04 -0.12
N MET A 296 -21.94 2.51 1.09
CA MET A 296 -21.32 3.25 2.18
C MET A 296 -19.80 3.38 1.97
N PRO A 297 -19.11 4.27 2.70
CA PRO A 297 -17.65 4.32 2.64
C PRO A 297 -17.03 2.95 2.94
N LEU A 298 -16.16 2.49 2.05
CA LEU A 298 -15.33 1.32 2.33
C LEU A 298 -14.27 1.71 3.35
N LEU A 299 -14.20 0.97 4.47
CA LEU A 299 -13.26 1.21 5.56
C LEU A 299 -12.47 -0.06 5.86
N PHE A 300 -11.14 0.04 5.89
CA PHE A 300 -10.28 -1.06 6.31
C PHE A 300 -8.99 -0.56 6.95
N ARG A 301 -8.32 -1.45 7.67
CA ARG A 301 -7.05 -1.17 8.34
C ARG A 301 -6.00 -2.21 8.01
N CYS A 302 -4.73 -1.78 7.91
CA CYS A 302 -3.58 -2.64 7.67
C CYS A 302 -2.57 -2.49 8.80
N ALA A 303 -2.17 -3.60 9.41
CA ALA A 303 -1.06 -3.63 10.36
C ALA A 303 0.26 -3.74 9.60
N VAL A 304 1.16 -2.79 9.84
CA VAL A 304 2.51 -2.72 9.28
C VAL A 304 3.50 -3.03 10.40
N LYS A 305 4.25 -4.13 10.25
CA LYS A 305 5.25 -4.52 11.26
C LYS A 305 6.43 -3.54 11.29
N PRO A 306 7.20 -3.49 12.40
CA PRO A 306 8.45 -2.75 12.46
C PRO A 306 9.42 -3.16 11.35
N THR A 307 10.30 -2.25 10.95
CA THR A 307 11.37 -2.55 9.98
C THR A 307 12.30 -3.62 10.53
N SER A 308 12.54 -4.66 9.75
CA SER A 308 13.38 -5.82 10.17
C SER A 308 14.86 -5.47 10.25
N SER A 309 15.31 -4.51 9.43
CA SER A 309 16.71 -4.08 9.41
C SER A 309 16.94 -3.03 10.48
N ILE A 310 17.47 -3.45 11.62
CA ILE A 310 17.81 -2.57 12.76
C ILE A 310 19.31 -2.70 13.10
N ALA A 311 19.88 -1.67 13.71
CA ALA A 311 21.29 -1.65 14.06
C ALA A 311 21.58 -2.23 15.47
N ARG A 312 20.62 -2.93 16.08
CA ARG A 312 20.83 -3.74 17.29
C ARG A 312 21.38 -5.11 16.93
N GLU A 313 22.19 -5.69 17.80
CA GLU A 313 22.64 -7.07 17.66
C GLU A 313 21.46 -8.04 17.78
N GLN A 314 21.31 -8.94 16.83
CA GLN A 314 20.25 -9.93 16.77
C GLN A 314 20.85 -11.34 16.60
N GLN A 315 20.21 -12.33 17.20
CA GLN A 315 20.52 -13.73 16.92
C GLN A 315 20.04 -14.10 15.53
N THR A 316 20.87 -14.83 14.80
CA THR A 316 20.55 -15.31 13.44
C THR A 316 21.30 -16.62 13.16
N VAL A 317 21.25 -17.05 11.91
CA VAL A 317 21.97 -18.23 11.42
C VAL A 317 22.69 -17.91 10.11
N ASP A 318 23.82 -18.56 9.92
CA ASP A 318 24.34 -18.82 8.59
C ASP A 318 23.56 -20.03 8.05
N PHE A 319 22.74 -19.79 7.01
CA PHE A 319 21.86 -20.84 6.47
C PHE A 319 22.53 -21.72 5.42
N ILE A 320 23.79 -21.42 5.06
CA ILE A 320 24.62 -22.29 4.22
C ILE A 320 25.43 -23.24 5.10
N GLU A 321 26.11 -22.69 6.12
CA GLU A 321 26.95 -23.46 7.03
C GLU A 321 26.17 -24.12 8.19
N HIS A 322 24.87 -23.82 8.33
CA HIS A 322 23.99 -24.30 9.39
C HIS A 322 24.52 -24.01 10.80
N THR A 323 25.03 -22.78 11.02
CA THR A 323 25.59 -22.35 12.31
C THR A 323 24.84 -21.15 12.89
N ASN A 324 24.73 -21.13 14.24
CA ASN A 324 24.17 -19.96 14.93
C ASN A 324 25.15 -18.79 14.85
N GLN A 325 24.66 -17.62 14.53
CA GLN A 325 25.44 -16.41 14.34
C GLN A 325 24.77 -15.21 15.06
N LYS A 326 25.54 -14.14 15.19
CA LYS A 326 25.03 -12.83 15.59
C LYS A 326 25.16 -11.88 14.42
N LEU A 327 24.13 -11.08 14.22
CA LEU A 327 24.09 -10.10 13.16
C LEU A 327 23.79 -8.72 13.73
N ARG A 328 24.62 -7.76 13.42
CA ARG A 328 24.32 -6.35 13.55
C ARG A 328 24.30 -5.74 12.17
N ILE A 329 23.14 -5.28 11.75
CA ILE A 329 23.00 -4.72 10.42
C ILE A 329 23.58 -3.31 10.44
N THR A 330 24.62 -3.09 9.65
CA THR A 330 25.23 -1.77 9.47
C THR A 330 24.58 -1.07 8.26
N GLY A 331 24.33 0.21 8.39
CA GLY A 331 23.74 1.01 7.29
C GLY A 331 22.64 1.96 7.76
N ARG A 332 21.97 2.55 6.80
CA ARG A 332 20.90 3.54 7.02
C ARG A 332 19.56 2.85 6.91
N HIS A 333 18.89 2.67 8.04
CA HIS A 333 17.59 1.99 8.11
C HIS A 333 16.49 2.97 8.46
N ASP A 334 15.26 2.67 8.01
CA ASP A 334 14.08 3.42 8.40
C ASP A 334 13.64 2.98 9.81
N PRO A 335 13.56 3.88 10.80
CA PRO A 335 13.01 3.53 12.12
C PRO A 335 11.51 3.28 12.08
N ALA A 336 10.82 3.79 11.06
CA ALA A 336 9.42 3.48 10.79
C ALA A 336 9.15 3.62 9.29
N ILE A 337 8.39 2.67 8.72
CA ILE A 337 7.99 2.71 7.31
C ILE A 337 6.50 3.02 7.13
N VAL A 338 5.74 3.07 8.22
CA VAL A 338 4.28 3.20 8.19
C VAL A 338 3.83 4.45 7.42
N HIS A 339 4.50 5.60 7.62
CA HIS A 339 4.16 6.85 6.94
C HIS A 339 4.35 6.78 5.41
N ARG A 340 5.29 5.95 4.94
CA ARG A 340 5.57 5.74 3.51
C ARG A 340 4.72 4.62 2.90
N ALA A 341 4.25 3.70 3.73
CA ALA A 341 3.41 2.59 3.29
C ALA A 341 1.98 3.05 2.95
N GLY A 342 1.49 4.15 3.53
CA GLY A 342 0.13 4.64 3.29
C GLY A 342 -0.17 4.91 1.82
N ILE A 343 0.73 5.58 1.10
CA ILE A 343 0.55 5.84 -0.33
C ILE A 343 0.60 4.56 -1.19
N VAL A 344 1.33 3.53 -0.73
CA VAL A 344 1.36 2.22 -1.41
C VAL A 344 0.03 1.50 -1.20
N VAL A 345 -0.52 1.53 0.02
CA VAL A 345 -1.85 0.97 0.33
C VAL A 345 -2.92 1.64 -0.53
N SER A 346 -2.97 2.98 -0.60
CA SER A 346 -3.90 3.70 -1.48
C SER A 346 -3.73 3.31 -2.96
N SER A 347 -2.49 3.12 -3.41
CA SER A 347 -2.19 2.77 -4.80
C SER A 347 -2.65 1.36 -5.15
N VAL A 348 -2.41 0.40 -4.26
CA VAL A 348 -2.88 -0.98 -4.43
C VAL A 348 -4.41 -1.03 -4.39
N THR A 349 -5.04 -0.27 -3.47
CA THR A 349 -6.50 -0.16 -3.42
C THR A 349 -7.07 0.38 -4.73
N ALA A 350 -6.46 1.41 -5.33
CA ALA A 350 -6.91 1.95 -6.61
C ALA A 350 -6.82 0.91 -7.73
N LEU A 351 -5.73 0.13 -7.80
CA LEU A 351 -5.57 -0.94 -8.79
C LEU A 351 -6.63 -2.03 -8.63
N VAL A 352 -6.90 -2.47 -7.39
CA VAL A 352 -7.95 -3.46 -7.09
C VAL A 352 -9.32 -2.96 -7.50
N LEU A 353 -9.66 -1.72 -7.13
CA LEU A 353 -10.99 -1.18 -7.44
C LEU A 353 -11.19 -0.95 -8.93
N CYS A 354 -10.17 -0.54 -9.69
CA CYS A 354 -10.24 -0.49 -11.15
C CYS A 354 -10.54 -1.86 -11.75
N ASP A 355 -9.87 -2.91 -11.28
CA ASP A 355 -10.09 -4.28 -11.76
C ASP A 355 -11.51 -4.74 -11.45
N MET A 356 -11.98 -4.59 -10.22
CA MET A 356 -13.32 -5.04 -9.80
C MET A 356 -14.45 -4.24 -10.48
N LEU A 357 -14.28 -2.93 -10.68
CA LEU A 357 -15.23 -2.11 -11.43
C LEU A 357 -15.28 -2.52 -12.91
N ALA A 358 -14.11 -2.79 -13.51
CA ALA A 358 -14.04 -3.25 -14.89
C ALA A 358 -14.62 -4.67 -15.07
N GLN A 359 -14.48 -5.55 -14.08
CA GLN A 359 -15.15 -6.87 -14.08
C GLN A 359 -16.67 -6.71 -14.03
N ARG A 360 -17.18 -5.78 -13.24
CA ARG A 360 -18.64 -5.58 -13.05
C ARG A 360 -19.29 -4.85 -14.23
N PHE A 361 -18.67 -3.77 -14.72
CA PHE A 361 -19.29 -2.83 -15.65
C PHE A 361 -18.61 -2.78 -17.02
N GLY A 362 -17.53 -3.53 -17.20
CA GLY A 362 -16.66 -3.43 -18.37
C GLY A 362 -15.64 -2.30 -18.23
N THR A 363 -14.55 -2.40 -18.98
CA THR A 363 -13.41 -1.48 -18.92
C THR A 363 -13.79 -0.04 -19.24
N ASP A 364 -14.77 0.14 -20.16
CA ASP A 364 -15.23 1.46 -20.60
C ASP A 364 -15.90 2.28 -19.49
N TYR A 365 -16.38 1.64 -18.42
CA TYR A 365 -16.85 2.34 -17.22
C TYR A 365 -15.80 3.28 -16.61
N LEU A 366 -14.51 2.98 -16.78
CA LEU A 366 -13.42 3.79 -16.24
C LEU A 366 -13.07 5.01 -17.10
N LYS A 367 -13.76 5.25 -18.22
CA LYS A 367 -13.59 6.45 -19.06
C LYS A 367 -14.06 7.69 -18.32
N PRO A 368 -13.36 8.84 -18.47
CA PRO A 368 -13.89 10.12 -17.98
C PRO A 368 -15.23 10.47 -18.66
N GLY A 369 -16.25 10.82 -17.86
CA GLY A 369 -17.53 11.31 -18.37
C GLY A 369 -18.51 10.23 -18.87
N THR A 370 -18.35 8.99 -18.42
CA THR A 370 -19.37 7.92 -18.56
C THR A 370 -20.35 7.93 -17.41
#